data_41e673cbeddc8c181f78c99c14588a46
#
_entry.id   41e673cbeddc8c181f78c99c14588a46
#
_cell.length_a   1.000
_cell.length_b   1.000
_cell.length_c   1.000
_cell.angle_alpha   90.00
_cell.angle_beta   90.00
_cell.angle_gamma   90.00
#
_symmetry.space_group_name_H-M   'P 1'
#
loop_
_entity.id
_entity.type
_entity.pdbx_description
1 polymer ?
#
loop_
_entity_poly.entity_id
_entity_poly.type
_entity_poly.pdbx_seq_one_letter_code
_entity_poly.pdbx_strand_id
1 'polypeptide(L)'
;MRNSVIIKKKYNKIVISPGPGNPSQSGNCLRIVKNLHKKIPILGVCLGHQIIGQVFGSKIIQAKKLMHGKTSKIESFGTGILKNLPKIFEATRYHSLIIDKKTLSKSLEITAQTKDGIIMGIMHKNYNIHGVQFHPESIKTTIGIKILRNFLNYRN
;
A
#
# COMPACT_ATOMS: atom_id res chain seq x y z
N MET A 1 -13.09 4.16 13.95
CA MET A 1 -12.36 4.80 15.08
C MET A 1 -12.20 6.28 14.77
N ARG A 2 -12.46 7.16 15.74
CA ARG A 2 -12.29 8.61 15.54
C ARG A 2 -10.81 8.96 15.58
N ASN A 3 -10.32 9.88 14.72
CA ASN A 3 -8.92 10.28 14.66
C ASN A 3 -8.38 10.77 16.02
N SER A 4 -9.22 11.43 16.82
CA SER A 4 -8.89 11.88 18.18
C SER A 4 -8.49 10.72 19.11
N VAL A 5 -9.11 9.55 18.95
CA VAL A 5 -8.78 8.35 19.74
C VAL A 5 -7.40 7.82 19.36
N ILE A 6 -7.07 7.79 18.07
CA ILE A 6 -5.76 7.34 17.58
C ILE A 6 -4.66 8.24 18.13
N ILE A 7 -4.83 9.56 18.07
CA ILE A 7 -3.86 10.53 18.58
C ILE A 7 -3.71 10.42 20.10
N LYS A 8 -4.81 10.31 20.83
CA LYS A 8 -4.79 10.17 22.32
C LYS A 8 -4.07 8.91 22.79
N LYS A 9 -4.22 7.80 22.04
CA LYS A 9 -3.55 6.52 22.37
C LYS A 9 -2.07 6.47 21.98
N LYS A 10 -1.52 7.51 21.34
CA LYS A 10 -0.11 7.64 20.97
C LYS A 10 0.43 6.44 20.15
N TYR A 11 -0.34 5.94 19.22
CA TYR A 11 0.15 4.93 18.29
C TYR A 11 1.31 5.48 17.46
N ASN A 12 2.35 4.69 17.30
CA ASN A 12 3.56 5.08 16.57
C ASN A 12 3.45 4.79 15.06
N LYS A 13 2.63 3.84 14.66
CA LYS A 13 2.42 3.45 13.26
C LYS A 13 1.00 2.93 13.05
N ILE A 14 0.50 3.06 11.83
CA ILE A 14 -0.81 2.58 11.42
C ILE A 14 -0.63 1.62 10.24
N VAL A 15 -1.31 0.48 10.29
CA VAL A 15 -1.48 -0.40 9.14
C VAL A 15 -2.95 -0.42 8.76
N ILE A 16 -3.26 -0.11 7.51
CA ILE A 16 -4.61 -0.25 6.95
C ILE A 16 -4.63 -1.56 6.17
N SER A 17 -5.37 -2.51 6.72
CA SER A 17 -5.43 -3.89 6.25
C SER A 17 -6.21 -4.04 4.94
N PRO A 18 -6.11 -5.22 4.30
CA PRO A 18 -7.04 -5.61 3.24
C PRO A 18 -8.49 -5.57 3.71
N GLY A 19 -9.40 -5.41 2.76
CA GLY A 19 -10.83 -5.44 3.01
C GLY A 19 -11.64 -5.53 1.72
N PRO A 20 -12.94 -5.81 1.81
CA PRO A 20 -13.82 -5.89 0.65
C PRO A 20 -14.17 -4.51 0.09
N GLY A 21 -14.69 -4.49 -1.14
CA GLY A 21 -15.18 -3.29 -1.80
C GLY A 21 -14.08 -2.38 -2.32
N ASN A 22 -14.35 -1.09 -2.31
CA ASN A 22 -13.46 -0.06 -2.81
C ASN A 22 -13.13 0.97 -1.70
N PRO A 23 -12.16 1.89 -1.94
CA PRO A 23 -11.77 2.89 -0.96
C PRO A 23 -12.93 3.74 -0.41
N SER A 24 -13.90 4.10 -1.24
CA SER A 24 -15.05 4.92 -0.81
C SER A 24 -15.97 4.19 0.18
N GLN A 25 -15.93 2.86 0.19
CA GLN A 25 -16.68 1.99 1.10
C GLN A 25 -15.88 1.61 2.37
N SER A 26 -14.68 2.13 2.53
CA SER A 26 -13.77 1.77 3.63
C SER A 26 -14.08 2.46 4.98
N GLY A 27 -15.23 3.08 5.12
CA GLY A 27 -15.60 3.79 6.33
C GLY A 27 -14.68 4.95 6.68
N ASN A 28 -14.02 4.89 7.83
CA ASN A 28 -13.15 5.97 8.29
C ASN A 28 -11.72 5.94 7.72
N CYS A 29 -11.34 4.93 6.95
CA CYS A 29 -9.95 4.77 6.52
C CYS A 29 -9.45 5.92 5.64
N LEU A 30 -10.28 6.41 4.70
CA LEU A 30 -9.92 7.61 3.91
C LEU A 30 -9.63 8.82 4.80
N ARG A 31 -10.47 9.04 5.82
CA ARG A 31 -10.32 10.14 6.77
C ARG A 31 -9.06 9.98 7.63
N ILE A 32 -8.73 8.76 8.04
CA ILE A 32 -7.52 8.44 8.80
C ILE A 32 -6.29 8.85 7.99
N VAL A 33 -6.17 8.38 6.75
CA VAL A 33 -5.04 8.73 5.88
C VAL A 33 -4.97 10.25 5.66
N LYS A 34 -6.09 10.87 5.28
CA LYS A 34 -6.16 12.32 5.01
C LYS A 34 -5.68 13.17 6.19
N ASN A 35 -6.06 12.80 7.42
CA ASN A 35 -5.81 13.63 8.59
C ASN A 35 -4.53 13.27 9.36
N LEU A 36 -4.01 12.06 9.20
CA LEU A 36 -2.90 11.56 10.01
C LEU A 36 -1.60 11.34 9.22
N HIS A 37 -1.61 11.42 7.89
CA HIS A 37 -0.43 11.14 7.07
C HIS A 37 0.81 12.00 7.39
N LYS A 38 0.62 13.22 7.91
CA LYS A 38 1.72 14.10 8.33
C LYS A 38 2.23 13.82 9.75
N LYS A 39 1.51 13.02 10.52
CA LYS A 39 1.74 12.83 11.96
C LYS A 39 2.19 11.42 12.32
N ILE A 40 1.70 10.42 11.62
CA ILE A 40 1.91 9.02 11.94
C ILE A 40 2.23 8.25 10.66
N PRO A 41 3.31 7.45 10.63
CA PRO A 41 3.61 6.56 9.51
C PRO A 41 2.46 5.60 9.21
N ILE A 42 2.13 5.42 7.93
CA ILE A 42 1.02 4.57 7.50
C ILE A 42 1.49 3.57 6.45
N LEU A 43 1.15 2.31 6.63
CA LEU A 43 1.23 1.27 5.60
C LEU A 43 -0.18 0.87 5.17
N GLY A 44 -0.46 0.93 3.88
CA GLY A 44 -1.68 0.40 3.28
C GLY A 44 -1.42 -0.92 2.58
N VAL A 45 -2.22 -1.94 2.88
CA VAL A 45 -2.15 -3.27 2.25
C VAL A 45 -3.43 -3.51 1.44
N CYS A 46 -3.29 -3.84 0.17
CA CYS A 46 -4.37 -4.13 -0.77
C CYS A 46 -5.39 -2.97 -0.82
N LEU A 47 -6.54 -3.07 -0.16
CA LEU A 47 -7.49 -1.96 -0.04
C LEU A 47 -6.84 -0.71 0.58
N GLY A 48 -5.99 -0.87 1.59
CA GLY A 48 -5.24 0.22 2.22
C GLY A 48 -4.31 0.95 1.25
N HIS A 49 -3.66 0.24 0.34
CA HIS A 49 -2.86 0.80 -0.74
C HIS A 49 -3.72 1.65 -1.71
N GLN A 50 -4.89 1.15 -2.09
CA GLN A 50 -5.83 1.87 -2.94
C GLN A 50 -6.39 3.13 -2.25
N ILE A 51 -6.66 3.05 -0.94
CA ILE A 51 -7.08 4.19 -0.11
C ILE A 51 -6.02 5.29 -0.14
N ILE A 52 -4.74 4.95 0.02
CA ILE A 52 -3.64 5.91 -0.09
C ILE A 52 -3.63 6.55 -1.47
N GLY A 53 -3.69 5.74 -2.54
CA GLY A 53 -3.76 6.26 -3.90
C GLY A 53 -4.89 7.27 -4.09
N GLN A 54 -6.10 6.94 -3.64
CA GLN A 54 -7.28 7.80 -3.79
C GLN A 54 -7.17 9.09 -2.95
N VAL A 55 -6.68 9.02 -1.72
CA VAL A 55 -6.51 10.21 -0.86
C VAL A 55 -5.59 11.24 -1.49
N PHE A 56 -4.55 10.80 -2.18
CA PHE A 56 -3.60 11.68 -2.86
C PHE A 56 -3.97 12.02 -4.31
N GLY A 57 -5.18 11.61 -4.76
CA GLY A 57 -5.77 12.07 -6.03
C GLY A 57 -5.66 11.10 -7.20
N SER A 58 -5.15 9.89 -6.98
CA SER A 58 -5.15 8.86 -8.02
C SER A 58 -6.53 8.22 -8.18
N LYS A 59 -6.88 7.78 -9.38
CA LYS A 59 -8.10 7.02 -9.64
C LYS A 59 -7.88 5.54 -9.36
N ILE A 60 -8.91 4.90 -8.83
CA ILE A 60 -8.98 3.44 -8.66
C ILE A 60 -9.86 2.89 -9.77
N ILE A 61 -9.33 1.96 -10.53
CA ILE A 61 -10.00 1.36 -11.69
C ILE A 61 -10.01 -0.16 -11.60
N GLN A 62 -10.88 -0.78 -12.38
CA GLN A 62 -10.92 -2.23 -12.47
C GLN A 62 -9.71 -2.76 -13.24
N ALA A 63 -9.07 -3.80 -12.70
CA ALA A 63 -8.02 -4.51 -13.39
C ALA A 63 -8.57 -5.32 -14.56
N LYS A 64 -7.76 -5.49 -15.60
CA LYS A 64 -8.15 -6.33 -16.75
C LYS A 64 -8.36 -7.81 -16.38
N LYS A 65 -7.70 -8.28 -15.33
CA LYS A 65 -7.80 -9.64 -14.82
C LYS A 65 -8.07 -9.62 -13.32
N LEU A 66 -9.04 -10.41 -12.89
CA LEU A 66 -9.30 -10.69 -11.48
C LEU A 66 -8.15 -11.53 -10.92
N MET A 67 -7.57 -11.09 -9.79
CA MET A 67 -6.56 -11.83 -9.05
C MET A 67 -7.17 -12.33 -7.74
N HIS A 68 -7.20 -13.66 -7.57
CA HIS A 68 -7.75 -14.29 -6.37
C HIS A 68 -6.83 -15.41 -5.89
N GLY A 69 -5.99 -15.12 -4.90
CA GLY A 69 -5.06 -16.06 -4.30
C GLY A 69 -3.93 -16.53 -5.22
N LYS A 70 -3.71 -15.84 -6.33
CA LYS A 70 -2.64 -16.15 -7.28
C LYS A 70 -1.37 -15.40 -6.89
N THR A 71 -0.22 -16.06 -7.07
CA THR A 71 1.06 -15.38 -6.98
C THR A 71 1.43 -14.72 -8.31
N SER A 72 2.16 -13.63 -8.23
CA SER A 72 2.74 -12.94 -9.38
C SER A 72 4.16 -12.52 -9.07
N LYS A 73 4.98 -12.46 -10.11
CA LYS A 73 6.31 -11.85 -10.03
C LYS A 73 6.16 -10.33 -9.94
N ILE A 74 6.72 -9.77 -8.90
CA ILE A 74 6.73 -8.34 -8.61
C ILE A 74 8.14 -7.81 -8.85
N GLU A 75 8.26 -6.78 -9.66
CA GLU A 75 9.49 -6.04 -9.89
C GLU A 75 9.59 -4.91 -8.88
N SER A 76 10.60 -4.97 -8.02
CA SER A 76 10.87 -3.99 -6.97
C SER A 76 11.94 -3.01 -7.42
N PHE A 77 11.73 -1.72 -7.15
CA PHE A 77 12.73 -0.67 -7.42
C PHE A 77 13.67 -0.42 -6.23
N GLY A 78 13.55 -1.20 -5.14
CA GLY A 78 14.47 -1.16 -4.01
C GLY A 78 14.37 0.10 -3.16
N THR A 79 13.24 0.81 -3.22
CA THR A 79 13.01 2.06 -2.49
C THR A 79 12.00 1.88 -1.35
N GLY A 80 12.02 2.80 -0.38
CA GLY A 80 11.10 2.79 0.75
C GLY A 80 11.20 1.49 1.56
N ILE A 81 10.05 0.90 1.87
CA ILE A 81 9.97 -0.36 2.62
C ILE A 81 10.40 -1.59 1.82
N LEU A 82 10.67 -1.44 0.52
CA LEU A 82 11.21 -2.48 -0.35
C LEU A 82 12.74 -2.47 -0.43
N LYS A 83 13.39 -1.63 0.33
CA LYS A 83 14.86 -1.56 0.43
C LYS A 83 15.44 -2.90 0.88
N ASN A 84 16.58 -3.29 0.28
CA ASN A 84 17.29 -4.52 0.58
C ASN A 84 16.48 -5.81 0.32
N LEU A 85 15.51 -5.74 -0.57
CA LEU A 85 14.77 -6.90 -1.06
C LEU A 85 15.27 -7.32 -2.45
N PRO A 86 15.02 -8.57 -2.87
CA PRO A 86 15.28 -9.01 -4.23
C PRO A 86 14.60 -8.10 -5.25
N LYS A 87 15.26 -7.87 -6.39
CA LYS A 87 14.73 -7.06 -7.49
C LYS A 87 13.43 -7.63 -8.05
N ILE A 88 13.28 -8.96 -8.01
CA ILE A 88 12.07 -9.67 -8.39
C ILE A 88 11.73 -10.65 -7.27
N PHE A 89 10.49 -10.65 -6.84
CA PHE A 89 9.97 -11.59 -5.85
C PHE A 89 8.54 -12.00 -6.19
N GLU A 90 8.10 -13.11 -5.65
CA GLU A 90 6.71 -13.57 -5.77
C GLU A 90 5.87 -13.07 -4.60
N ALA A 91 4.65 -12.62 -4.91
CA ALA A 91 3.69 -12.17 -3.93
C ALA A 91 2.28 -12.58 -4.27
N THR A 92 1.48 -12.83 -3.25
CA THR A 92 0.07 -13.21 -3.38
C THR A 92 -0.79 -11.98 -3.66
N ARG A 93 -1.71 -12.12 -4.60
CA ARG A 93 -2.65 -11.08 -5.02
C ARG A 93 -4.09 -11.52 -4.83
N TYR A 94 -4.90 -10.65 -4.22
CA TYR A 94 -6.35 -10.80 -4.03
C TYR A 94 -7.04 -9.48 -4.35
N HIS A 95 -7.09 -9.08 -5.62
CA HIS A 95 -7.68 -7.80 -5.97
C HIS A 95 -8.29 -7.79 -7.37
N SER A 96 -9.37 -7.04 -7.53
CA SER A 96 -9.99 -6.70 -8.81
C SER A 96 -9.79 -5.23 -9.18
N LEU A 97 -9.39 -4.40 -8.21
CA LEU A 97 -9.14 -2.97 -8.40
C LEU A 97 -7.64 -2.67 -8.30
N ILE A 98 -7.22 -1.64 -9.01
CA ILE A 98 -5.84 -1.15 -9.07
C ILE A 98 -5.81 0.38 -9.09
N ILE A 99 -4.67 0.95 -8.74
CA ILE A 99 -4.40 2.36 -8.98
C ILE A 99 -4.14 2.56 -10.48
N ASP A 100 -4.88 3.46 -11.11
CA ASP A 100 -4.64 3.84 -12.50
C ASP A 100 -3.32 4.58 -12.62
N LYS A 101 -2.35 3.95 -13.29
CA LYS A 101 -1.01 4.50 -13.49
C LYS A 101 -1.02 5.86 -14.19
N LYS A 102 -1.98 6.09 -15.09
CA LYS A 102 -2.11 7.35 -15.83
C LYS A 102 -2.51 8.53 -14.92
N THR A 103 -3.16 8.23 -13.81
CA THR A 103 -3.63 9.23 -12.85
C THR A 103 -2.83 9.26 -11.56
N LEU A 104 -1.68 8.57 -11.51
CA LEU A 104 -0.86 8.54 -10.31
C LEU A 104 -0.53 9.96 -9.84
N SER A 105 -0.84 10.24 -8.58
CA SER A 105 -0.55 11.53 -7.96
C SER A 105 0.94 11.87 -8.04
N LYS A 106 1.26 13.13 -8.30
CA LYS A 106 2.64 13.65 -8.30
C LYS A 106 3.31 13.54 -6.92
N SER A 107 2.52 13.43 -5.85
CA SER A 107 3.02 13.22 -4.48
C SER A 107 3.48 11.79 -4.22
N LEU A 108 3.12 10.85 -5.07
CA LEU A 108 3.42 9.42 -4.93
C LEU A 108 4.49 8.99 -5.92
N GLU A 109 5.24 7.98 -5.50
CA GLU A 109 6.27 7.31 -6.28
C GLU A 109 5.96 5.82 -6.35
N ILE A 110 6.14 5.20 -7.52
CA ILE A 110 5.99 3.76 -7.70
C ILE A 110 7.22 3.08 -7.12
N THR A 111 7.04 2.13 -6.22
CA THR A 111 8.12 1.34 -5.62
C THR A 111 8.18 -0.10 -6.13
N ALA A 112 7.10 -0.58 -6.73
CA ALA A 112 7.03 -1.90 -7.35
C ALA A 112 5.94 -1.97 -8.41
N GLN A 113 6.10 -2.85 -9.38
CA GLN A 113 5.10 -3.11 -10.43
C GLN A 113 5.18 -4.55 -10.93
N THR A 114 4.14 -5.00 -11.64
CA THR A 114 4.19 -6.23 -12.43
C THR A 114 4.85 -5.96 -13.78
N LYS A 115 5.24 -7.02 -14.49
CA LYS A 115 5.82 -6.91 -15.84
C LYS A 115 4.91 -6.19 -16.84
N ASP A 116 3.59 -6.33 -16.69
CA ASP A 116 2.58 -5.65 -17.51
C ASP A 116 2.23 -4.24 -16.99
N GLY A 117 2.98 -3.72 -16.02
CA GLY A 117 2.93 -2.32 -15.59
C GLY A 117 1.85 -1.99 -14.56
N ILE A 118 1.24 -2.97 -13.92
CA ILE A 118 0.31 -2.73 -12.81
C ILE A 118 1.09 -2.29 -11.57
N ILE A 119 0.70 -1.18 -10.97
CA ILE A 119 1.31 -0.67 -9.73
C ILE A 119 1.09 -1.66 -8.59
N MET A 120 2.19 -2.12 -8.00
CA MET A 120 2.20 -3.06 -6.87
C MET A 120 2.74 -2.45 -5.59
N GLY A 121 3.40 -1.31 -5.67
CA GLY A 121 3.90 -0.58 -4.52
C GLY A 121 3.97 0.91 -4.79
N ILE A 122 3.67 1.69 -3.76
CA ILE A 122 3.77 3.15 -3.78
C ILE A 122 4.37 3.65 -2.47
N MET A 123 4.98 4.83 -2.52
CA MET A 123 5.33 5.61 -1.33
C MET A 123 5.08 7.08 -1.57
N HIS A 124 4.82 7.83 -0.51
CA HIS A 124 4.76 9.29 -0.56
C HIS A 124 6.18 9.87 -0.61
N LYS A 125 6.39 10.90 -1.42
CA LYS A 125 7.71 11.51 -1.60
C LYS A 125 8.24 12.23 -0.35
N ASN A 126 7.35 12.75 0.50
CA ASN A 126 7.72 13.59 1.64
C ASN A 126 7.30 13.02 2.99
N TYR A 127 6.38 12.07 3.05
CA TYR A 127 5.85 11.52 4.29
C TYR A 127 6.08 10.01 4.37
N ASN A 128 6.19 9.47 5.58
CA ASN A 128 6.36 8.04 5.83
C ASN A 128 5.04 7.28 5.58
N ILE A 129 4.61 7.26 4.32
CA ILE A 129 3.40 6.62 3.84
C ILE A 129 3.76 5.65 2.73
N HIS A 130 3.38 4.40 2.89
CA HIS A 130 3.68 3.31 1.98
C HIS A 130 2.43 2.50 1.65
N GLY A 131 2.37 1.95 0.45
CA GLY A 131 1.30 1.05 0.05
C GLY A 131 1.83 -0.13 -0.76
N VAL A 132 1.27 -1.30 -0.53
CA VAL A 132 1.51 -2.50 -1.33
C VAL A 132 0.18 -3.11 -1.76
N GLN A 133 0.04 -3.41 -3.06
CA GLN A 133 -1.19 -4.00 -3.61
C GLN A 133 -1.30 -5.49 -3.29
N PHE A 134 -0.19 -6.17 -3.16
CA PHE A 134 -0.11 -7.58 -2.78
C PHE A 134 -0.23 -7.76 -1.26
N HIS A 135 -0.30 -9.02 -0.81
CA HIS A 135 -0.48 -9.40 0.58
C HIS A 135 0.85 -9.85 1.21
N PRO A 136 1.58 -8.99 1.93
CA PRO A 136 2.83 -9.36 2.59
C PRO A 136 2.64 -10.35 3.74
N GLU A 137 1.44 -10.40 4.32
CA GLU A 137 1.08 -11.34 5.38
C GLU A 137 0.84 -12.78 4.89
N SER A 138 0.62 -12.95 3.59
CA SER A 138 0.38 -14.27 3.00
C SER A 138 1.63 -15.15 3.07
N ILE A 139 1.43 -16.42 3.41
CA ILE A 139 2.50 -17.42 3.51
C ILE A 139 3.27 -17.61 2.19
N LYS A 140 2.60 -17.39 1.05
CA LYS A 140 3.20 -17.48 -0.29
C LYS A 140 3.99 -16.23 -0.67
N THR A 141 3.92 -15.15 0.09
CA THR A 141 4.76 -13.97 -0.06
C THR A 141 5.98 -14.12 0.84
N THR A 142 7.00 -14.83 0.35
CA THR A 142 8.15 -15.28 1.17
C THR A 142 8.96 -14.16 1.80
N ILE A 143 8.96 -12.97 1.19
CA ILE A 143 9.68 -11.79 1.69
C ILE A 143 8.75 -10.85 2.50
N GLY A 144 7.50 -11.23 2.73
CA GLY A 144 6.49 -10.36 3.35
C GLY A 144 6.89 -9.88 4.75
N ILE A 145 7.46 -10.76 5.58
CA ILE A 145 7.95 -10.39 6.91
C ILE A 145 9.05 -9.32 6.83
N LYS A 146 9.93 -9.40 5.84
CA LYS A 146 10.97 -8.37 5.64
C LYS A 146 10.37 -7.01 5.30
N ILE A 147 9.33 -6.98 4.46
CA ILE A 147 8.59 -5.74 4.13
C ILE A 147 7.98 -5.12 5.39
N LEU A 148 7.27 -5.92 6.19
CA LEU A 148 6.64 -5.46 7.42
C LEU A 148 7.70 -4.95 8.42
N ARG A 149 8.80 -5.68 8.57
CA ARG A 149 9.93 -5.26 9.42
C ARG A 149 10.57 -3.97 8.92
N ASN A 150 10.76 -3.82 7.60
CA ASN A 150 11.26 -2.58 7.02
C ASN A 150 10.33 -1.41 7.35
N PHE A 151 9.01 -1.58 7.24
CA PHE A 151 8.05 -0.54 7.64
C PHE A 151 8.16 -0.18 9.12
N LEU A 152 8.26 -1.17 10.01
CA LEU A 152 8.39 -0.92 11.45
C LEU A 152 9.65 -0.13 11.80
N ASN A 153 10.74 -0.35 11.06
CA ASN A 153 12.03 0.30 11.27
C ASN A 153 12.27 1.52 10.37
N TYR A 154 11.37 1.80 9.41
CA TYR A 154 11.53 2.91 8.48
C TYR A 154 11.48 4.25 9.21
N ARG A 155 12.51 5.05 8.99
CA ARG A 155 12.62 6.45 9.46
C ARG A 155 12.89 7.34 8.25
N ASN A 156 12.26 8.50 8.20
CA ASN A 156 12.55 9.51 7.18
C ASN A 156 13.92 10.10 7.44
#